data_6000b240d25e64529a3ed0c0acb4fd2b
#
_entry.id   6000b240d25e64529a3ed0c0acb4fd2b
#
_cell.length_a   1.000
_cell.length_b   1.000
_cell.length_c   1.000
_cell.angle_alpha   90.00
_cell.angle_beta   90.00
_cell.angle_gamma   90.00
#
_symmetry.space_group_name_H-M   'P 1'
#
loop_
_entity.id
_entity.type
_entity.pdbx_description
1 polymer ?
#
loop_
_entity_poly.entity_id
_entity_poly.type
_entity_poly.pdbx_seq_one_letter_code
_entity_poly.pdbx_strand_id
1 'polypeptide(L)'
;MDEYGEITSYAVGYSGRTPNQWHRQNWILKNVNREEFLKLIEYPSGTVKAIAYEGLLRDEKFDQKFDLINKSLNDTLTFVHYTSGCIGTGFMLSDYVINFVGNINNELPPSNIKDFPKLNLSKKQIESINYKFRMRKEKLDYYKKEYLKTIK
;
A
#
# COMPACT_ATOMS: atom_id res chain seq x y z
N MET A 1 -0.62 -3.34 19.46
CA MET A 1 -0.49 -2.94 18.05
C MET A 1 -1.36 -1.73 17.70
N ASP A 2 -2.41 -1.49 18.46
CA ASP A 2 -3.32 -0.35 18.23
C ASP A 2 -2.72 1.02 18.57
N GLU A 3 -1.61 1.04 19.29
CA GLU A 3 -0.87 2.27 19.61
C GLU A 3 -0.11 2.86 18.40
N TYR A 4 0.00 2.08 17.29
CA TYR A 4 0.75 2.42 16.09
C TYR A 4 0.04 1.93 14.82
N GLY A 5 -1.23 2.28 14.68
CA GLY A 5 -2.05 1.91 13.52
C GLY A 5 -1.63 2.56 12.20
N GLU A 6 -0.33 2.80 11.99
CA GLU A 6 0.19 3.46 10.80
C GLU A 6 1.42 2.74 10.21
N ILE A 7 1.66 2.97 8.93
CA ILE A 7 2.92 2.67 8.26
C ILE A 7 3.80 3.92 8.29
N THR A 8 5.08 3.76 8.55
CA THR A 8 6.01 4.87 8.62
C THR A 8 7.15 4.75 7.62
N SER A 9 7.64 5.89 7.14
CA SER A 9 8.92 5.97 6.45
C SER A 9 10.09 5.82 7.43
N TYR A 10 11.30 5.72 6.88
CA TYR A 10 12.55 5.66 7.65
C TYR A 10 12.73 6.87 8.58
N ALA A 11 12.33 8.05 8.15
CA ALA A 11 12.49 9.27 8.92
C ALA A 11 11.13 9.94 9.16
N VAL A 12 10.79 10.15 10.41
CA VAL A 12 9.53 10.76 10.86
C VAL A 12 9.80 11.87 11.88
N GLY A 13 8.94 12.88 11.87
CA GLY A 13 9.00 14.02 12.76
C GLY A 13 10.05 15.06 12.36
N TYR A 14 10.07 16.16 13.09
CA TYR A 14 10.95 17.30 12.82
C TYR A 14 12.45 16.94 12.93
N SER A 15 12.80 16.00 13.81
CA SER A 15 14.17 15.54 14.00
C SER A 15 14.63 14.46 13.01
N GLY A 16 13.76 13.99 12.13
CA GLY A 16 14.07 12.92 11.19
C GLY A 16 14.45 11.57 11.85
N ARG A 17 13.91 11.30 13.03
CA ARG A 17 14.18 10.03 13.74
C ARG A 17 13.57 8.84 13.02
N THR A 18 14.28 7.71 13.04
CA THR A 18 13.72 6.44 12.61
C THR A 18 12.77 5.91 13.69
N PRO A 19 11.48 5.79 13.42
CA PRO A 19 10.52 5.36 14.42
C PRO A 19 10.60 3.86 14.68
N ASN A 20 10.23 3.44 15.90
CA ASN A 20 10.14 2.02 16.25
C ASN A 20 9.19 1.25 15.32
N GLN A 21 8.15 1.91 14.82
CA GLN A 21 7.21 1.32 13.88
C GLN A 21 7.89 0.90 12.58
N TRP A 22 8.84 1.68 12.05
CA TRP A 22 9.62 1.30 10.89
C TRP A 22 10.46 0.03 11.12
N HIS A 23 11.07 -0.10 12.29
CA HIS A 23 11.80 -1.31 12.67
C HIS A 23 10.89 -2.53 12.76
N ARG A 24 9.68 -2.36 13.34
CA ARG A 24 8.67 -3.43 13.42
C ARG A 24 8.19 -3.88 12.04
N GLN A 25 7.88 -2.95 11.14
CA GLN A 25 7.49 -3.24 9.76
C GLN A 25 8.56 -4.09 9.06
N ASN A 26 9.80 -3.65 9.13
CA ASN A 26 10.92 -4.36 8.50
C ASN A 26 11.18 -5.72 9.13
N TRP A 27 10.99 -5.85 10.44
CA TRP A 27 11.10 -7.14 11.11
C TRP A 27 10.01 -8.10 10.59
N ILE A 28 8.77 -7.66 10.48
CA ILE A 28 7.66 -8.46 9.95
C ILE A 28 7.97 -8.89 8.52
N LEU A 29 8.37 -7.97 7.66
CA LEU A 29 8.70 -8.27 6.26
C LEU A 29 9.83 -9.31 6.10
N LYS A 30 10.76 -9.38 7.06
CA LYS A 30 11.87 -10.33 7.05
C LYS A 30 11.56 -11.69 7.66
N ASN A 31 10.65 -11.75 8.63
CA ASN A 31 10.48 -12.93 9.48
C ASN A 31 9.14 -13.66 9.28
N VAL A 32 8.15 -13.00 8.73
CA VAL A 32 6.83 -13.60 8.46
C VAL A 32 6.88 -14.34 7.12
N ASN A 33 6.35 -15.56 7.09
CA ASN A 33 6.34 -16.37 5.87
C ASN A 33 5.10 -16.09 5.00
N ARG A 34 5.12 -16.65 3.78
CA ARG A 34 4.04 -16.46 2.78
C ARG A 34 2.66 -16.86 3.30
N GLU A 35 2.57 -18.00 3.97
CA GLU A 35 1.28 -18.52 4.46
C GLU A 35 0.68 -17.62 5.54
N GLU A 36 1.52 -17.07 6.38
CA GLU A 36 1.14 -16.09 7.39
C GLU A 36 0.69 -14.77 6.74
N PHE A 37 1.42 -14.27 5.74
CA PHE A 37 0.99 -13.09 4.98
C PHE A 37 -0.35 -13.30 4.28
N LEU A 38 -0.61 -14.48 3.71
CA LEU A 38 -1.90 -14.81 3.09
C LEU A 38 -3.06 -14.79 4.10
N LYS A 39 -2.81 -15.08 5.35
CA LYS A 39 -3.81 -14.92 6.43
C LYS A 39 -3.98 -13.46 6.83
N LEU A 40 -2.88 -12.71 6.90
CA LEU A 40 -2.89 -11.32 7.33
C LEU A 40 -3.54 -10.36 6.34
N ILE A 41 -3.62 -10.69 5.04
CA ILE A 41 -4.38 -9.87 4.08
C ILE A 41 -5.89 -9.84 4.35
N GLU A 42 -6.40 -10.78 5.13
CA GLU A 42 -7.82 -10.80 5.56
C GLU A 42 -8.04 -10.11 6.93
N TYR A 43 -6.98 -9.64 7.56
CA TYR A 43 -7.08 -8.98 8.86
C TYR A 43 -7.77 -7.61 8.74
N PRO A 44 -8.60 -7.19 9.71
CA PRO A 44 -9.38 -5.95 9.58
C PRO A 44 -8.57 -4.66 9.63
N SER A 45 -7.34 -4.68 10.14
CA SER A 45 -6.47 -3.50 10.20
C SER A 45 -5.84 -3.18 8.85
N GLY A 46 -6.01 -1.94 8.37
CA GLY A 46 -5.40 -1.46 7.13
C GLY A 46 -3.87 -1.51 7.15
N THR A 47 -3.24 -1.21 8.28
CA THR A 47 -1.79 -1.30 8.46
C THR A 47 -1.29 -2.74 8.33
N VAL A 48 -1.96 -3.69 8.97
CA VAL A 48 -1.61 -5.11 8.90
C VAL A 48 -1.78 -5.63 7.48
N LYS A 49 -2.91 -5.33 6.83
CA LYS A 49 -3.13 -5.67 5.42
C LYS A 49 -2.03 -5.11 4.52
N ALA A 50 -1.72 -3.83 4.65
CA ALA A 50 -0.71 -3.18 3.81
C ALA A 50 0.67 -3.82 3.93
N ILE A 51 1.11 -4.15 5.15
CA ILE A 51 2.38 -4.86 5.37
C ILE A 51 2.33 -6.27 4.77
N ALA A 52 1.20 -6.96 4.88
CA ALA A 52 1.02 -8.31 4.30
C ALA A 52 1.05 -8.28 2.77
N TYR A 53 0.39 -7.31 2.13
CA TYR A 53 0.48 -7.09 0.69
C TYR A 53 1.91 -6.80 0.25
N GLU A 54 2.63 -5.95 0.98
CA GLU A 54 4.04 -5.66 0.69
C GLU A 54 4.90 -6.92 0.81
N GLY A 55 4.72 -7.72 1.86
CA GLY A 55 5.44 -8.97 2.06
C GLY A 55 5.25 -9.97 0.91
N LEU A 56 4.01 -10.15 0.47
CA LEU A 56 3.69 -11.02 -0.67
C LEU A 56 4.24 -10.50 -2.00
N LEU A 57 4.17 -9.19 -2.24
CA LEU A 57 4.70 -8.60 -3.48
C LEU A 57 6.23 -8.65 -3.54
N ARG A 58 6.91 -8.60 -2.39
CA ARG A 58 8.37 -8.75 -2.28
C ARG A 58 8.84 -10.20 -2.38
N ASP A 59 7.97 -11.18 -2.17
CA ASP A 59 8.32 -12.58 -2.33
C ASP A 59 8.49 -12.92 -3.83
N GLU A 60 9.73 -13.15 -4.25
CA GLU A 60 10.05 -13.44 -5.66
C GLU A 60 9.40 -14.75 -6.16
N LYS A 61 9.10 -15.68 -5.26
CA LYS A 61 8.47 -16.97 -5.59
C LYS A 61 6.94 -16.92 -5.57
N PHE A 62 6.36 -15.79 -5.20
CA PHE A 62 4.91 -15.60 -5.23
C PHE A 62 4.47 -15.20 -6.64
N ASP A 63 3.76 -16.07 -7.32
CA ASP A 63 3.37 -15.93 -8.74
C ASP A 63 2.00 -15.26 -8.95
N GLN A 64 1.18 -15.14 -7.90
CA GLN A 64 -0.17 -14.56 -7.97
C GLN A 64 -0.20 -13.04 -7.70
N LYS A 65 0.87 -12.33 -8.06
CA LYS A 65 0.99 -10.88 -7.79
C LYS A 65 -0.07 -10.05 -8.51
N PHE A 66 -0.40 -10.42 -9.75
CA PHE A 66 -1.45 -9.75 -10.51
C PHE A 66 -2.82 -9.86 -9.83
N ASP A 67 -3.20 -11.05 -9.38
CA ASP A 67 -4.47 -11.28 -8.68
C ASP A 67 -4.51 -10.57 -7.34
N LEU A 68 -3.39 -10.56 -6.63
CA LEU A 68 -3.25 -9.84 -5.36
C LEU A 68 -3.46 -8.32 -5.54
N ILE A 69 -2.85 -7.72 -6.57
CA ILE A 69 -3.03 -6.30 -6.88
C ILE A 69 -4.49 -6.02 -7.26
N ASN A 70 -5.12 -6.87 -8.08
CA ASN A 70 -6.54 -6.73 -8.39
C ASN A 70 -7.43 -6.85 -7.15
N LYS A 71 -7.08 -7.72 -6.21
CA LYS A 71 -7.79 -7.83 -4.92
C LYS A 71 -7.72 -6.49 -4.15
N SER A 72 -6.57 -5.84 -4.12
CA SER A 72 -6.45 -4.51 -3.49
C SER A 72 -7.31 -3.44 -4.17
N LEU A 73 -7.44 -3.50 -5.51
CA LEU A 73 -8.30 -2.58 -6.27
C LEU A 73 -9.78 -2.75 -5.96
N ASN A 74 -10.19 -3.96 -5.60
CA ASN A 74 -11.58 -4.27 -5.23
C ASN A 74 -11.89 -3.96 -3.76
N ASP A 75 -10.86 -3.78 -2.93
CA ASP A 75 -11.02 -3.38 -1.53
C ASP A 75 -11.23 -1.85 -1.43
N THR A 76 -12.49 -1.45 -1.33
CA THR A 76 -12.89 -0.04 -1.26
C THR A 76 -13.05 0.48 0.17
N LEU A 77 -12.89 -0.37 1.17
CA LEU A 77 -13.19 -0.04 2.56
C LEU A 77 -11.94 0.08 3.44
N THR A 78 -10.80 -0.45 2.98
CA THR A 78 -9.57 -0.45 3.76
C THR A 78 -8.76 0.81 3.49
N PHE A 79 -8.46 1.54 4.55
CA PHE A 79 -7.59 2.72 4.55
C PHE A 79 -6.28 2.41 5.28
N VAL A 80 -5.21 3.02 4.80
CA VAL A 80 -3.86 2.90 5.35
C VAL A 80 -3.39 4.28 5.78
N HIS A 81 -3.03 4.44 7.03
CA HIS A 81 -2.35 5.64 7.52
C HIS A 81 -0.84 5.51 7.27
N TYR A 82 -0.28 6.53 6.64
CA TYR A 82 1.14 6.58 6.32
C TYR A 82 1.74 7.89 6.81
N THR A 83 2.84 7.82 7.54
CA THR A 83 3.57 8.99 8.02
C THR A 83 4.98 9.02 7.46
N SER A 84 5.32 10.14 6.83
CA SER A 84 6.66 10.41 6.30
C SER A 84 7.06 11.84 6.63
N GLY A 85 8.22 12.02 7.24
CA GLY A 85 8.62 13.32 7.76
C GLY A 85 7.60 13.84 8.78
N CYS A 86 7.12 15.06 8.57
CA CYS A 86 6.09 15.69 9.41
C CYS A 86 4.66 15.53 8.86
N ILE A 87 4.47 14.72 7.82
CA ILE A 87 3.19 14.60 7.13
C ILE A 87 2.62 13.21 7.35
N GLY A 88 1.43 13.15 7.95
CA GLY A 88 0.58 11.98 8.01
C GLY A 88 -0.53 12.06 6.96
N THR A 89 -0.74 11.00 6.22
CA THR A 89 -1.74 10.92 5.14
C THR A 89 -2.48 9.59 5.20
N GLY A 90 -3.77 9.63 4.86
CA GLY A 90 -4.57 8.42 4.68
C GLY A 90 -4.66 8.06 3.19
N PHE A 91 -4.45 6.78 2.88
CA PHE A 91 -4.58 6.23 1.54
C PHE A 91 -5.58 5.08 1.54
N MET A 92 -6.17 4.81 0.41
CA MET A 92 -6.81 3.52 0.21
C MET A 92 -5.73 2.44 0.05
N LEU A 93 -6.06 1.21 0.45
CA LEU A 93 -5.12 0.09 0.35
C LEU A 93 -4.52 -0.03 -1.06
N SER A 94 -5.33 0.15 -2.11
CA SER A 94 -4.84 0.08 -3.49
C SER A 94 -3.88 1.21 -3.88
N ASP A 95 -4.09 2.44 -3.37
CA ASP A 95 -3.13 3.53 -3.59
C ASP A 95 -1.77 3.18 -2.98
N TYR A 96 -1.78 2.62 -1.77
CA TYR A 96 -0.56 2.16 -1.11
C TYR A 96 0.13 1.04 -1.89
N VAL A 97 -0.62 0.01 -2.28
CA VAL A 97 -0.08 -1.16 -3.01
C VAL A 97 0.48 -0.76 -4.38
N ILE A 98 -0.24 0.06 -5.14
CA ILE A 98 0.12 0.40 -6.51
C ILE A 98 1.24 1.45 -6.56
N ASN A 99 1.13 2.51 -5.77
CA ASN A 99 2.06 3.63 -5.84
C ASN A 99 3.26 3.44 -4.90
N PHE A 100 3.05 3.06 -3.64
CA PHE A 100 4.13 3.02 -2.65
C PHE A 100 4.90 1.71 -2.62
N VAL A 101 4.24 0.58 -2.82
CA VAL A 101 4.89 -0.73 -2.82
C VAL A 101 5.38 -1.10 -4.21
N GLY A 102 4.48 -1.12 -5.19
CA GLY A 102 4.76 -1.60 -6.54
C GLY A 102 5.35 -0.55 -7.47
N ASN A 103 5.11 0.74 -7.20
CA ASN A 103 5.42 1.85 -8.10
C ASN A 103 5.01 1.59 -9.56
N ILE A 104 3.82 1.00 -9.74
CA ILE A 104 3.33 0.54 -11.04
C ILE A 104 3.12 1.72 -12.00
N ASN A 105 2.71 2.87 -11.47
CA ASN A 105 2.50 4.09 -12.23
C ASN A 105 3.76 4.95 -12.41
N ASN A 106 4.90 4.53 -11.86
CA ASN A 106 6.16 5.28 -11.85
C ASN A 106 6.01 6.72 -11.30
N GLU A 107 5.08 6.93 -10.37
CA GLU A 107 4.84 8.24 -9.76
C GLU A 107 5.91 8.61 -8.73
N LEU A 108 6.57 7.61 -8.15
CA LEU A 108 7.64 7.83 -7.19
C LEU A 108 9.00 7.82 -7.89
N PRO A 109 9.86 8.79 -7.57
CA PRO A 109 11.22 8.79 -8.09
C PRO A 109 12.01 7.59 -7.53
N PRO A 110 13.02 7.11 -8.25
CA PRO A 110 13.95 6.13 -7.72
C PRO A 110 14.53 6.63 -6.40
N SER A 111 14.48 5.81 -5.38
CA SER A 111 15.00 6.14 -4.05
C SER A 111 16.14 5.19 -3.70
N ASN A 112 17.26 5.71 -3.24
CA ASN A 112 18.36 4.89 -2.72
C ASN A 112 18.00 4.17 -1.40
N ILE A 113 16.84 4.48 -0.82
CA ILE A 113 16.40 3.98 0.49
C ILE A 113 15.40 2.82 0.34
N LYS A 114 14.69 2.76 -0.78
CA LYS A 114 13.64 1.76 -0.99
C LYS A 114 13.74 1.15 -2.38
N ASP A 115 14.07 -0.12 -2.42
CA ASP A 115 13.96 -0.91 -3.64
C ASP A 115 12.52 -1.35 -3.86
N PHE A 116 12.04 -1.19 -5.09
CA PHE A 116 10.72 -1.69 -5.47
C PHE A 116 10.81 -3.19 -5.80
N PRO A 117 9.79 -3.98 -5.41
CA PRO A 117 9.78 -5.41 -5.71
C PRO A 117 9.67 -5.66 -7.21
N LYS A 118 10.27 -6.74 -7.68
CA LYS A 118 10.06 -7.26 -9.02
C LYS A 118 8.69 -7.92 -9.10
N LEU A 119 7.76 -7.30 -9.81
CA LEU A 119 6.39 -7.78 -9.91
C LEU A 119 6.21 -8.85 -10.99
N ASN A 120 7.09 -8.90 -11.99
CA ASN A 120 7.03 -9.82 -13.12
C ASN A 120 5.68 -9.78 -13.87
N LEU A 121 5.12 -8.59 -14.00
CA LEU A 121 3.86 -8.36 -14.70
C LEU A 121 4.09 -8.14 -16.19
N SER A 122 3.22 -8.73 -17.03
CA SER A 122 3.20 -8.42 -18.44
C SER A 122 2.71 -7.00 -18.71
N LYS A 123 3.04 -6.46 -19.88
CA LYS A 123 2.56 -5.14 -20.31
C LYS A 123 1.03 -5.04 -20.26
N LYS A 124 0.32 -6.08 -20.72
CA LYS A 124 -1.15 -6.15 -20.66
C LYS A 124 -1.69 -6.12 -19.23
N GLN A 125 -1.02 -6.79 -18.31
CA GLN A 125 -1.40 -6.78 -16.89
C GLN A 125 -1.22 -5.39 -16.28
N ILE A 126 -0.11 -4.72 -16.57
CA ILE A 126 0.16 -3.34 -16.12
C ILE A 126 -0.90 -2.37 -16.69
N GLU A 127 -1.20 -2.46 -17.97
CA GLU A 127 -2.25 -1.66 -18.62
C GLU A 127 -3.62 -1.89 -17.98
N SER A 128 -3.97 -3.15 -17.69
CA SER A 128 -5.21 -3.51 -17.00
C SER A 128 -5.30 -2.92 -15.58
N ILE A 129 -4.21 -3.00 -14.81
CA ILE A 129 -4.12 -2.42 -13.46
C ILE A 129 -4.30 -0.90 -13.53
N ASN A 130 -3.58 -0.24 -14.42
CA ASN A 130 -3.63 1.21 -14.58
C ASN A 130 -5.00 1.70 -15.01
N TYR A 131 -5.66 0.97 -15.92
CA TYR A 131 -7.03 1.28 -16.34
C TYR A 131 -8.01 1.19 -15.15
N LYS A 132 -8.00 0.07 -14.43
CA LYS A 132 -8.87 -0.14 -13.26
C LYS A 132 -8.59 0.89 -12.15
N PHE A 133 -7.34 1.21 -11.91
CA PHE A 133 -6.94 2.20 -10.91
C PHE A 133 -7.46 3.60 -11.26
N ARG A 134 -7.32 4.01 -12.51
CA ARG A 134 -7.80 5.30 -13.02
C ARG A 134 -9.33 5.40 -12.91
N MET A 135 -10.05 4.40 -13.41
CA MET A 135 -11.51 4.35 -13.33
C MET A 135 -12.03 4.42 -11.90
N ARG A 136 -11.32 3.76 -10.96
CA ARG A 136 -11.65 3.81 -9.54
C ARG A 136 -11.42 5.21 -8.96
N LYS A 137 -10.32 5.87 -9.28
CA LYS A 137 -10.00 7.22 -8.82
C LYS A 137 -11.04 8.24 -9.30
N GLU A 138 -11.41 8.17 -10.56
CA GLU A 138 -12.49 9.01 -11.14
C GLU A 138 -13.83 8.78 -10.42
N LYS A 139 -14.16 7.54 -10.15
CA LYS A 139 -15.37 7.17 -9.42
C LYS A 139 -15.40 7.71 -8.00
N LEU A 140 -14.26 7.66 -7.30
CA LEU A 140 -14.12 8.22 -5.95
C LEU A 140 -14.22 9.74 -5.94
N ASP A 141 -13.64 10.41 -6.91
CA ASP A 141 -13.74 11.86 -7.06
C ASP A 141 -15.18 12.29 -7.35
N TYR A 142 -15.92 11.50 -8.13
CA TYR A 142 -17.34 11.69 -8.35
C TYR A 142 -18.13 11.60 -7.04
N TYR A 143 -17.98 10.54 -6.27
CA TYR A 143 -18.67 10.37 -4.99
C TYR A 143 -18.31 11.45 -3.98
N LYS A 144 -17.05 11.88 -3.94
CA LYS A 144 -16.62 12.98 -3.09
C LYS A 144 -17.29 14.29 -3.46
N LYS A 145 -17.40 14.60 -4.75
CA LYS A 145 -18.10 15.77 -5.24
C LYS A 145 -19.60 15.75 -4.89
N GLU A 146 -20.26 14.59 -5.06
CA GLU A 146 -21.66 14.43 -4.71
C GLU A 146 -21.89 14.58 -3.20
N TYR A 147 -21.02 13.96 -2.37
CA TYR A 147 -21.08 14.12 -0.91
C TYR A 147 -20.96 15.58 -0.48
N LEU A 148 -20.02 16.32 -1.05
CA LEU A 148 -19.82 17.75 -0.73
C LEU A 148 -21.01 18.64 -1.11
N LYS A 149 -21.86 18.21 -2.06
CA LYS A 149 -23.11 18.90 -2.39
C LYS A 149 -24.19 18.69 -1.32
N THR A 150 -24.20 17.54 -0.66
CA THR A 150 -25.21 17.19 0.36
C THR A 150 -25.01 17.87 1.71
N ILE A 151 -23.78 18.34 2.01
CA ILE A 151 -23.44 19.01 3.30
C ILE A 151 -23.46 20.55 3.21
N LYS A 152 -23.86 21.13 2.09
CA LYS A 152 -24.12 22.56 1.91
C LYS A 152 -25.61 22.83 2.07
#